data_b1825cfd3b51be7c679e02ffad9ec928
#
_entry.id   b1825cfd3b51be7c679e02ffad9ec928
#
_cell.length_a   1.000
_cell.length_b   1.000
_cell.length_c   1.000
_cell.angle_alpha   90.00
_cell.angle_beta   90.00
_cell.angle_gamma   90.00
#
_symmetry.space_group_name_H-M   'P 1'
#
loop_
_entity.id
_entity.type
_entity.pdbx_description
1 polymer ?
#
loop_
_entity_poly.entity_id
_entity_poly.type
_entity_poly.pdbx_seq_one_letter_code
_entity_poly.pdbx_strand_id
1 'polypeptide(L)'
;MTQQFSSQVHDNGVAEVVLNRPPVNALNAAGWRGLAAEIEALGLRPEVRVIVVRAEGRGFCAGVDIKELASNDKLIVDVNAGNYATFKAVHLNKVPVIAAVQGFVLGGGIGICGAADIVIAADDATFGLPEVDRGAMGGAAHLQRMFGVQKTRYLFFTGEMIGAPEALRLGAIERVVPRDQLRDTALEIAAKIAAKSPAMIRIAKEALTGIEDGNLEDKYRWEQGFTLQAYMSPDSSETRAAFVEKRDAKF
;
A
#
# COMPACT_ATOMS: atom_id res chain seq x y z
N MET A 1 6.36 -2.05 22.64
CA MET A 1 5.59 -2.30 21.39
C MET A 1 6.57 -2.86 20.37
N THR A 2 6.26 -3.96 19.72
CA THR A 2 7.13 -4.56 18.71
C THR A 2 7.18 -3.61 17.50
N GLN A 3 8.38 -3.25 17.06
CA GLN A 3 8.60 -2.41 15.87
C GLN A 3 8.01 -3.11 14.64
N GLN A 4 7.13 -2.45 13.90
CA GLN A 4 6.40 -3.05 12.76
C GLN A 4 7.08 -2.76 11.42
N PHE A 5 8.01 -1.85 11.40
CA PHE A 5 8.86 -1.49 10.27
C PHE A 5 10.19 -0.91 10.78
N SER A 6 11.16 -0.83 9.91
CA SER A 6 12.43 -0.13 10.14
C SER A 6 12.77 0.74 8.94
N SER A 7 13.66 1.71 9.12
CA SER A 7 14.18 2.53 8.04
C SER A 7 15.68 2.67 8.11
N GLN A 8 16.31 2.86 6.95
CA GLN A 8 17.73 3.11 6.80
C GLN A 8 17.96 4.05 5.62
N VAL A 9 18.87 5.00 5.76
CA VAL A 9 19.33 5.85 4.65
C VAL A 9 20.75 5.44 4.27
N HIS A 10 20.94 5.15 2.98
CA HIS A 10 22.24 4.79 2.42
C HIS A 10 23.03 6.03 2.00
N ASP A 11 24.34 5.91 1.87
CA ASP A 11 25.25 7.03 1.52
C ASP A 11 24.92 7.69 0.18
N ASN A 12 24.28 6.97 -0.73
CA ASN A 12 23.83 7.49 -2.02
C ASN A 12 22.50 8.25 -1.99
N GLY A 13 21.91 8.42 -0.80
CA GLY A 13 20.64 9.14 -0.61
C GLY A 13 19.38 8.28 -0.85
N VAL A 14 19.52 6.99 -1.04
CA VAL A 14 18.38 6.06 -1.08
C VAL A 14 17.95 5.75 0.35
N ALA A 15 16.67 5.94 0.69
CA ALA A 15 16.09 5.49 1.94
C ALA A 15 15.34 4.18 1.73
N GLU A 16 15.61 3.16 2.54
CA GLU A 16 14.85 1.92 2.61
C GLU A 16 13.89 1.96 3.81
N VAL A 17 12.60 1.68 3.57
CA VAL A 17 11.60 1.44 4.61
C VAL A 17 11.15 0.00 4.49
N VAL A 18 11.30 -0.78 5.56
CA VAL A 18 11.12 -2.23 5.54
C VAL A 18 10.02 -2.64 6.49
N LEU A 19 8.88 -3.08 5.96
CA LEU A 19 7.82 -3.68 6.75
C LEU A 19 8.28 -5.03 7.30
N ASN A 20 8.16 -5.24 8.61
CA ASN A 20 8.55 -6.50 9.25
C ASN A 20 7.66 -6.79 10.47
N ARG A 21 6.44 -7.21 10.21
CA ARG A 21 5.47 -7.66 11.23
C ARG A 21 4.91 -9.03 10.86
N PRO A 22 5.64 -10.10 11.23
CA PRO A 22 5.21 -11.46 10.93
C PRO A 22 3.82 -11.77 11.52
N PRO A 23 3.05 -12.68 10.90
CA PRO A 23 3.41 -13.50 9.73
C PRO A 23 3.05 -12.87 8.38
N VAL A 24 2.31 -11.74 8.34
CA VAL A 24 1.66 -11.26 7.10
C VAL A 24 1.81 -9.74 6.88
N ASN A 25 2.60 -9.05 7.69
CA ASN A 25 2.79 -7.60 7.59
C ASN A 25 1.46 -6.80 7.62
N ALA A 26 0.45 -7.31 8.33
CA ALA A 26 -0.75 -6.55 8.61
C ALA A 26 -0.44 -5.54 9.72
N LEU A 27 -0.69 -4.26 9.48
CA LEU A 27 -0.37 -3.20 10.43
C LEU A 27 -1.59 -2.84 11.28
N ASN A 28 -1.35 -2.56 12.57
CA ASN A 28 -2.35 -1.99 13.45
C ASN A 28 -2.41 -0.46 13.33
N ALA A 29 -3.35 0.19 14.02
CA ALA A 29 -3.54 1.64 13.97
C ALA A 29 -2.25 2.42 14.28
N ALA A 30 -1.48 1.99 15.29
CA ALA A 30 -0.20 2.61 15.63
C ALA A 30 0.86 2.41 14.55
N GLY A 31 0.90 1.22 13.93
CA GLY A 31 1.80 0.89 12.81
C GLY A 31 1.55 1.78 11.59
N TRP A 32 0.29 1.94 11.19
CA TRP A 32 -0.08 2.82 10.08
C TRP A 32 0.33 4.28 10.34
N ARG A 33 0.02 4.81 11.53
CA ARG A 33 0.41 6.18 11.89
C ARG A 33 1.94 6.36 11.94
N GLY A 34 2.64 5.39 12.51
CA GLY A 34 4.11 5.42 12.58
C GLY A 34 4.75 5.37 11.19
N LEU A 35 4.24 4.52 10.30
CA LEU A 35 4.72 4.40 8.91
C LEU A 35 4.50 5.71 8.14
N ALA A 36 3.34 6.34 8.31
CA ALA A 36 3.05 7.65 7.71
C ALA A 36 4.07 8.71 8.14
N ALA A 37 4.29 8.83 9.44
CA ALA A 37 5.22 9.81 10.01
C ALA A 37 6.67 9.58 9.53
N GLU A 38 7.09 8.31 9.45
CA GLU A 38 8.44 7.95 8.99
C GLU A 38 8.64 8.29 7.50
N ILE A 39 7.70 7.90 6.64
CA ILE A 39 7.78 8.19 5.19
C ILE A 39 7.77 9.71 4.94
N GLU A 40 6.93 10.45 5.66
CA GLU A 40 6.89 11.91 5.56
C GLU A 40 8.22 12.54 6.03
N ALA A 41 8.74 12.13 7.19
CA ALA A 41 9.98 12.63 7.74
C ALA A 41 11.17 12.35 6.81
N LEU A 42 11.26 11.15 6.23
CA LEU A 42 12.31 10.82 5.25
C LEU A 42 12.27 11.75 4.03
N GLY A 43 11.09 12.04 3.49
CA GLY A 43 10.95 12.93 2.34
C GLY A 43 11.37 14.39 2.60
N LEU A 44 11.36 14.82 3.87
CA LEU A 44 11.79 16.17 4.29
C LEU A 44 13.31 16.27 4.49
N ARG A 45 14.00 15.15 4.63
CA ARG A 45 15.47 15.14 4.84
C ARG A 45 16.19 15.55 3.55
N PRO A 46 17.12 16.53 3.60
CA PRO A 46 17.80 17.02 2.40
C PRO A 46 18.69 15.98 1.71
N GLU A 47 19.24 15.03 2.47
CA GLU A 47 20.07 13.94 1.94
C GLU A 47 19.28 12.83 1.29
N VAL A 48 17.96 12.68 1.58
CA VAL A 48 17.11 11.66 0.98
C VAL A 48 16.65 12.11 -0.42
N ARG A 49 16.84 11.26 -1.40
CA ARG A 49 16.58 11.51 -2.83
C ARG A 49 15.48 10.63 -3.40
N VAL A 50 15.28 9.46 -2.81
CA VAL A 50 14.25 8.47 -3.19
C VAL A 50 14.02 7.54 -2.01
N ILE A 51 12.79 7.05 -1.87
CA ILE A 51 12.40 6.09 -0.84
C ILE A 51 12.02 4.77 -1.51
N VAL A 52 12.53 3.65 -1.01
CA VAL A 52 12.11 2.29 -1.37
C VAL A 52 11.33 1.71 -0.21
N VAL A 53 10.04 1.39 -0.41
CA VAL A 53 9.22 0.67 0.56
C VAL A 53 9.17 -0.79 0.15
N ARG A 54 9.65 -1.67 1.02
CA ARG A 54 9.66 -3.12 0.82
C ARG A 54 9.22 -3.86 2.08
N ALA A 55 9.19 -5.17 2.04
CA ALA A 55 8.83 -5.97 3.19
C ALA A 55 9.72 -7.21 3.35
N GLU A 56 9.84 -7.68 4.58
CA GLU A 56 10.38 -9.00 4.89
C GLU A 56 9.26 -10.05 4.94
N GLY A 57 9.63 -11.34 4.82
CA GLY A 57 8.70 -12.46 4.99
C GLY A 57 7.93 -12.83 3.72
N ARG A 58 6.78 -13.50 3.90
CA ARG A 58 6.07 -14.21 2.81
C ARG A 58 5.38 -13.30 1.81
N GLY A 59 4.99 -12.11 2.20
CA GLY A 59 4.27 -11.16 1.36
C GLY A 59 4.53 -9.72 1.77
N PHE A 60 4.17 -8.80 0.93
CA PHE A 60 4.41 -7.39 1.14
C PHE A 60 3.59 -6.85 2.31
N CYS A 61 2.27 -6.90 2.22
CA CYS A 61 1.37 -6.40 3.25
C CYS A 61 -0.03 -6.97 3.06
N ALA A 62 -0.61 -7.54 4.12
CA ALA A 62 -1.99 -8.04 4.13
C ALA A 62 -3.02 -6.98 4.55
N GLY A 63 -2.62 -5.71 4.65
CA GLY A 63 -3.50 -4.62 5.02
C GLY A 63 -3.60 -4.39 6.52
N VAL A 64 -4.81 -4.26 7.01
CA VAL A 64 -5.13 -3.93 8.41
C VAL A 64 -5.11 -5.18 9.28
N ASP A 65 -4.68 -5.03 10.53
CA ASP A 65 -4.78 -6.09 11.53
C ASP A 65 -6.24 -6.32 11.94
N ILE A 66 -6.89 -7.28 11.28
CA ILE A 66 -8.29 -7.64 11.53
C ILE A 66 -8.50 -8.14 12.97
N LYS A 67 -7.48 -8.75 13.59
CA LYS A 67 -7.58 -9.23 14.98
C LYS A 67 -7.69 -8.07 15.96
N GLU A 68 -6.95 -6.99 15.71
CA GLU A 68 -7.06 -5.78 16.52
C GLU A 68 -8.47 -5.17 16.37
N LEU A 69 -8.99 -5.05 15.15
CA LEU A 69 -10.33 -4.55 14.89
C LEU A 69 -11.43 -5.43 15.50
N ALA A 70 -11.26 -6.75 15.49
CA ALA A 70 -12.20 -7.68 16.10
C ALA A 70 -12.30 -7.50 17.64
N SER A 71 -11.23 -7.01 18.27
CA SER A 71 -11.20 -6.74 19.71
C SER A 71 -11.87 -5.41 20.08
N ASN A 72 -11.91 -4.45 19.15
CA ASN A 72 -12.52 -3.13 19.33
C ASN A 72 -12.81 -2.50 17.96
N ASP A 73 -14.04 -2.59 17.51
CA ASP A 73 -14.50 -2.08 16.21
C ASP A 73 -14.36 -0.56 16.06
N LYS A 74 -14.35 0.19 17.17
CA LYS A 74 -14.15 1.66 17.15
C LYS A 74 -12.76 2.05 16.64
N LEU A 75 -11.79 1.13 16.70
CA LEU A 75 -10.44 1.36 16.14
C LEU A 75 -10.44 1.55 14.62
N ILE A 76 -11.53 1.22 13.94
CA ILE A 76 -11.63 1.46 12.48
C ILE A 76 -11.44 2.94 12.13
N VAL A 77 -11.86 3.86 12.97
CA VAL A 77 -11.67 5.30 12.76
C VAL A 77 -10.18 5.66 12.78
N ASP A 78 -9.45 5.13 13.77
CA ASP A 78 -8.00 5.35 13.90
C ASP A 78 -7.21 4.68 12.78
N VAL A 79 -7.59 3.47 12.40
CA VAL A 79 -6.99 2.73 11.28
C VAL A 79 -7.21 3.46 9.98
N ASN A 80 -8.44 3.92 9.73
CA ASN A 80 -8.79 4.67 8.52
C ASN A 80 -7.99 5.98 8.42
N ALA A 81 -7.83 6.69 9.53
CA ALA A 81 -7.00 7.89 9.60
C ALA A 81 -5.50 7.57 9.34
N GLY A 82 -5.00 6.47 9.90
CA GLY A 82 -3.63 6.00 9.69
C GLY A 82 -3.36 5.58 8.23
N ASN A 83 -4.30 4.87 7.61
CA ASN A 83 -4.24 4.50 6.19
C ASN A 83 -4.19 5.75 5.31
N TYR A 84 -5.12 6.70 5.53
CA TYR A 84 -5.12 7.96 4.79
C TYR A 84 -3.78 8.70 4.92
N ALA A 85 -3.26 8.84 6.14
CA ALA A 85 -1.98 9.51 6.39
C ALA A 85 -0.83 8.79 5.67
N THR A 86 -0.77 7.44 5.71
CA THR A 86 0.27 6.66 5.06
C THR A 86 0.24 6.82 3.54
N PHE A 87 -0.92 6.65 2.93
CA PHE A 87 -1.04 6.72 1.47
C PHE A 87 -0.77 8.14 0.97
N LYS A 88 -1.24 9.15 1.71
CA LYS A 88 -0.90 10.55 1.44
C LYS A 88 0.61 10.81 1.57
N ALA A 89 1.27 10.30 2.62
CA ALA A 89 2.72 10.45 2.82
C ALA A 89 3.53 9.80 1.69
N VAL A 90 3.04 8.72 1.09
CA VAL A 90 3.63 8.08 -0.11
C VAL A 90 3.37 8.93 -1.35
N HIS A 91 2.11 9.28 -1.62
CA HIS A 91 1.69 9.94 -2.87
C HIS A 91 2.22 11.38 -2.96
N LEU A 92 2.07 12.16 -1.89
CA LEU A 92 2.51 13.58 -1.83
C LEU A 92 3.92 13.74 -1.25
N ASN A 93 4.73 12.67 -1.22
CA ASN A 93 6.10 12.77 -0.75
C ASN A 93 6.91 13.78 -1.57
N LYS A 94 7.92 14.39 -0.95
CA LYS A 94 8.81 15.36 -1.63
C LYS A 94 9.84 14.69 -2.55
N VAL A 95 10.01 13.37 -2.41
CA VAL A 95 10.88 12.55 -3.27
C VAL A 95 10.11 11.37 -3.83
N PRO A 96 10.55 10.77 -4.95
CA PRO A 96 9.91 9.58 -5.50
C PRO A 96 9.90 8.42 -4.50
N VAL A 97 8.79 7.65 -4.52
CA VAL A 97 8.62 6.45 -3.70
C VAL A 97 8.44 5.23 -4.61
N ILE A 98 9.28 4.23 -4.41
CA ILE A 98 9.24 2.94 -5.10
C ILE A 98 8.67 1.90 -4.15
N ALA A 99 7.63 1.18 -4.54
CA ALA A 99 7.15 0.00 -3.83
C ALA A 99 7.76 -1.26 -4.46
N ALA A 100 8.51 -2.04 -3.67
CA ALA A 100 9.10 -3.32 -4.08
C ALA A 100 8.35 -4.45 -3.36
N VAL A 101 7.57 -5.24 -4.10
CA VAL A 101 6.55 -6.10 -3.52
C VAL A 101 6.69 -7.56 -3.93
N GLN A 102 6.43 -8.46 -2.98
CA GLN A 102 6.43 -9.91 -3.18
C GLN A 102 5.22 -10.57 -2.54
N GLY A 103 4.88 -11.78 -2.98
CA GLY A 103 3.79 -12.58 -2.43
C GLY A 103 2.47 -11.82 -2.46
N PHE A 104 1.74 -11.78 -1.38
CA PHE A 104 0.44 -11.10 -1.33
C PHE A 104 0.58 -9.59 -1.08
N VAL A 105 -0.18 -8.80 -1.85
CA VAL A 105 -0.33 -7.34 -1.75
C VAL A 105 -1.81 -7.04 -1.61
N LEU A 106 -2.30 -6.89 -0.37
CA LEU A 106 -3.74 -6.82 -0.07
C LEU A 106 -4.09 -5.55 0.69
N GLY A 107 -5.30 -5.07 0.53
CA GLY A 107 -5.86 -3.97 1.34
C GLY A 107 -4.95 -2.76 1.40
N GLY A 108 -4.43 -2.44 2.59
CA GLY A 108 -3.47 -1.36 2.76
C GLY A 108 -2.17 -1.52 1.96
N GLY A 109 -1.77 -2.74 1.59
CA GLY A 109 -0.66 -3.00 0.66
C GLY A 109 -0.95 -2.43 -0.74
N ILE A 110 -2.19 -2.59 -1.23
CA ILE A 110 -2.66 -1.93 -2.46
C ILE A 110 -2.64 -0.41 -2.30
N GLY A 111 -3.03 0.10 -1.12
CA GLY A 111 -2.97 1.53 -0.83
C GLY A 111 -1.57 2.11 -0.98
N ILE A 112 -0.55 1.43 -0.46
CA ILE A 112 0.86 1.83 -0.62
C ILE A 112 1.27 1.77 -2.10
N CYS A 113 0.99 0.66 -2.80
CA CYS A 113 1.34 0.49 -4.22
C CYS A 113 0.66 1.54 -5.11
N GLY A 114 -0.65 1.73 -4.95
CA GLY A 114 -1.40 2.69 -5.74
C GLY A 114 -1.07 4.16 -5.42
N ALA A 115 -0.44 4.44 -4.27
CA ALA A 115 0.09 5.76 -3.94
C ALA A 115 1.54 5.97 -4.40
N ALA A 116 2.31 4.89 -4.64
CA ALA A 116 3.70 4.97 -5.06
C ALA A 116 3.86 5.52 -6.50
N ASP A 117 5.06 6.00 -6.80
CA ASP A 117 5.43 6.45 -8.14
C ASP A 117 5.81 5.29 -9.06
N ILE A 118 6.45 4.27 -8.51
CA ILE A 118 6.92 3.09 -9.25
C ILE A 118 6.61 1.86 -8.41
N VAL A 119 6.09 0.82 -9.03
CA VAL A 119 5.90 -0.48 -8.41
C VAL A 119 6.73 -1.53 -9.15
N ILE A 120 7.52 -2.28 -8.41
CA ILE A 120 8.32 -3.42 -8.91
C ILE A 120 7.85 -4.65 -8.15
N ALA A 121 7.59 -5.72 -8.84
CA ALA A 121 7.06 -6.93 -8.25
C ALA A 121 7.99 -8.13 -8.41
N ALA A 122 8.01 -9.00 -7.43
CA ALA A 122 8.48 -10.35 -7.61
C ALA A 122 7.50 -11.16 -8.48
N ASP A 123 7.99 -12.19 -9.11
CA ASP A 123 7.21 -13.09 -10.00
C ASP A 123 6.08 -13.83 -9.27
N ASP A 124 6.21 -14.00 -7.95
CA ASP A 124 5.20 -14.59 -7.06
C ASP A 124 4.17 -13.58 -6.51
N ALA A 125 4.28 -12.29 -6.88
CA ALA A 125 3.40 -11.27 -6.33
C ALA A 125 1.97 -11.38 -6.87
N THR A 126 1.00 -11.20 -5.96
CA THR A 126 -0.44 -11.16 -6.27
C THR A 126 -1.09 -9.94 -5.64
N PHE A 127 -1.94 -9.26 -6.38
CA PHE A 127 -2.60 -8.02 -6.01
C PHE A 127 -4.09 -8.19 -5.91
N GLY A 128 -4.74 -7.59 -4.92
CA GLY A 128 -6.19 -7.60 -4.84
C GLY A 128 -6.76 -6.91 -3.60
N LEU A 129 -8.08 -6.75 -3.64
CA LEU A 129 -8.89 -6.18 -2.57
C LEU A 129 -10.02 -7.16 -2.22
N PRO A 130 -9.73 -8.25 -1.48
CA PRO A 130 -10.73 -9.22 -1.08
C PRO A 130 -11.58 -8.75 0.12
N GLU A 131 -11.77 -7.43 0.22
CA GLU A 131 -12.48 -6.79 1.33
C GLU A 131 -13.95 -7.20 1.36
N VAL A 132 -14.58 -7.37 0.19
CA VAL A 132 -15.99 -7.81 0.10
C VAL A 132 -16.22 -9.17 0.75
N ASP A 133 -15.25 -10.08 0.64
CA ASP A 133 -15.30 -11.42 1.27
C ASP A 133 -15.09 -11.38 2.79
N ARG A 134 -14.74 -10.21 3.33
CA ARG A 134 -14.40 -10.01 4.74
C ARG A 134 -15.27 -8.96 5.42
N GLY A 135 -16.34 -8.53 4.76
CA GLY A 135 -17.25 -7.50 5.27
C GLY A 135 -16.56 -6.14 5.47
N ALA A 136 -15.60 -5.83 4.62
CA ALA A 136 -14.85 -4.60 4.67
C ALA A 136 -14.91 -3.85 3.33
N MET A 137 -14.41 -2.64 3.31
CA MET A 137 -14.24 -1.82 2.13
C MET A 137 -13.03 -0.92 2.29
N GLY A 138 -12.34 -0.59 1.20
CA GLY A 138 -11.23 0.35 1.18
C GLY A 138 -10.18 0.01 0.11
N GLY A 139 -9.38 1.02 -0.29
CA GLY A 139 -8.26 0.88 -1.21
C GLY A 139 -8.63 0.90 -2.70
N ALA A 140 -9.91 1.00 -3.06
CA ALA A 140 -10.35 0.94 -4.46
C ALA A 140 -9.84 2.15 -5.28
N ALA A 141 -9.72 3.35 -4.70
CA ALA A 141 -9.14 4.50 -5.37
C ALA A 141 -7.68 4.23 -5.80
N HIS A 142 -6.90 3.58 -4.94
CA HIS A 142 -5.51 3.20 -5.21
C HIS A 142 -5.41 2.06 -6.22
N LEU A 143 -6.29 1.05 -6.11
CA LEU A 143 -6.38 -0.03 -7.10
C LEU A 143 -6.76 0.52 -8.48
N GLN A 144 -7.67 1.50 -8.54
CA GLN A 144 -8.10 2.14 -9.79
C GLN A 144 -6.97 2.94 -10.45
N ARG A 145 -6.10 3.58 -9.65
CA ARG A 145 -4.91 4.25 -10.16
C ARG A 145 -3.94 3.25 -10.82
N MET A 146 -3.86 2.02 -10.32
CA MET A 146 -3.01 0.95 -10.88
C MET A 146 -3.62 0.30 -12.13
N PHE A 147 -4.88 -0.10 -12.06
CA PHE A 147 -5.50 -0.99 -13.05
C PHE A 147 -6.59 -0.35 -13.92
N GLY A 148 -6.91 0.92 -13.67
CA GLY A 148 -8.03 1.60 -14.33
C GLY A 148 -9.41 1.11 -13.84
N VAL A 149 -10.46 1.79 -14.30
CA VAL A 149 -11.82 1.65 -13.74
C VAL A 149 -12.39 0.24 -13.90
N GLN A 150 -12.36 -0.32 -15.12
CA GLN A 150 -13.06 -1.59 -15.40
C GLN A 150 -12.43 -2.77 -14.67
N LYS A 151 -11.09 -2.88 -14.71
CA LYS A 151 -10.39 -3.97 -14.03
C LYS A 151 -10.54 -3.86 -12.50
N THR A 152 -10.47 -2.65 -11.96
CA THR A 152 -10.70 -2.42 -10.52
C THR A 152 -12.09 -2.89 -10.09
N ARG A 153 -13.13 -2.54 -10.83
CA ARG A 153 -14.52 -2.97 -10.51
C ARG A 153 -14.66 -4.49 -10.54
N TYR A 154 -14.08 -5.13 -11.55
CA TYR A 154 -14.07 -6.59 -11.64
C TYR A 154 -13.39 -7.22 -10.42
N LEU A 155 -12.13 -6.87 -10.16
CA LEU A 155 -11.36 -7.43 -9.03
C LEU A 155 -12.02 -7.14 -7.68
N PHE A 156 -12.56 -5.94 -7.50
CA PHE A 156 -13.19 -5.55 -6.24
C PHE A 156 -14.50 -6.30 -5.98
N PHE A 157 -15.36 -6.44 -7.00
CA PHE A 157 -16.66 -7.10 -6.83
C PHE A 157 -16.57 -8.62 -6.75
N THR A 158 -15.56 -9.22 -7.37
CA THR A 158 -15.33 -10.67 -7.34
C THR A 158 -14.43 -11.12 -6.18
N GLY A 159 -13.67 -10.21 -5.57
CA GLY A 159 -12.64 -10.57 -4.60
C GLY A 159 -11.42 -11.27 -5.23
N GLU A 160 -11.38 -11.38 -6.57
CA GLU A 160 -10.31 -12.08 -7.27
C GLU A 160 -8.96 -11.36 -7.17
N MET A 161 -7.90 -12.16 -7.28
CA MET A 161 -6.51 -11.69 -7.27
C MET A 161 -5.94 -11.67 -8.68
N ILE A 162 -5.00 -10.76 -8.92
CA ILE A 162 -4.26 -10.66 -10.18
C ILE A 162 -2.77 -10.87 -9.92
N GLY A 163 -2.12 -11.72 -10.73
CA GLY A 163 -0.69 -12.01 -10.62
C GLY A 163 0.18 -10.93 -11.26
N ALA A 164 1.46 -10.90 -10.87
CA ALA A 164 2.45 -9.92 -11.35
C ALA A 164 2.60 -9.89 -12.89
N PRO A 165 2.61 -11.02 -13.64
CA PRO A 165 2.72 -10.97 -15.10
C PRO A 165 1.55 -10.23 -15.75
N GLU A 166 0.33 -10.45 -15.29
CA GLU A 166 -0.84 -9.75 -15.82
C GLU A 166 -0.87 -8.28 -15.38
N ALA A 167 -0.45 -7.97 -14.15
CA ALA A 167 -0.30 -6.59 -13.67
C ALA A 167 0.71 -5.81 -14.53
N LEU A 168 1.81 -6.43 -14.93
CA LEU A 168 2.79 -5.86 -15.86
C LEU A 168 2.17 -5.62 -17.25
N ARG A 169 1.46 -6.62 -17.79
CA ARG A 169 0.79 -6.51 -19.09
C ARG A 169 -0.21 -5.34 -19.13
N LEU A 170 -0.87 -5.06 -18.03
CA LEU A 170 -1.82 -3.95 -17.89
C LEU A 170 -1.16 -2.60 -17.60
N GLY A 171 0.17 -2.56 -17.42
CA GLY A 171 0.89 -1.33 -17.09
C GLY A 171 0.70 -0.84 -15.65
N ALA A 172 0.19 -1.71 -14.76
CA ALA A 172 0.00 -1.38 -13.35
C ALA A 172 1.29 -1.40 -12.52
N ILE A 173 2.30 -2.10 -13.02
CA ILE A 173 3.64 -2.18 -12.42
C ILE A 173 4.71 -2.04 -13.49
N GLU A 174 5.90 -1.58 -13.10
CA GLU A 174 7.00 -1.28 -14.03
C GLU A 174 7.79 -2.53 -14.43
N ARG A 175 7.97 -3.48 -13.50
CA ARG A 175 8.83 -4.65 -13.72
C ARG A 175 8.42 -5.84 -12.88
N VAL A 176 8.64 -7.03 -13.44
CA VAL A 176 8.58 -8.32 -12.73
C VAL A 176 9.97 -8.95 -12.77
N VAL A 177 10.44 -9.43 -11.61
CA VAL A 177 11.74 -10.07 -11.45
C VAL A 177 11.63 -11.30 -10.54
N PRO A 178 12.58 -12.25 -10.57
CA PRO A 178 12.68 -13.27 -9.56
C PRO A 178 12.74 -12.67 -8.15
N ARG A 179 12.10 -13.32 -7.20
CA ARG A 179 11.95 -12.79 -5.83
C ARG A 179 13.28 -12.44 -5.17
N ASP A 180 14.30 -13.25 -5.37
CA ASP A 180 15.66 -13.04 -4.84
C ASP A 180 16.37 -11.81 -5.45
N GLN A 181 15.92 -11.33 -6.61
CA GLN A 181 16.44 -10.14 -7.28
C GLN A 181 15.62 -8.86 -6.98
N LEU A 182 14.48 -8.97 -6.28
CA LEU A 182 13.55 -7.85 -6.11
C LEU A 182 14.20 -6.65 -5.43
N ARG A 183 14.86 -6.88 -4.29
CA ARG A 183 15.52 -5.80 -3.53
C ARG A 183 16.60 -5.10 -4.35
N ASP A 184 17.48 -5.87 -4.96
CA ASP A 184 18.60 -5.33 -5.72
C ASP A 184 18.12 -4.55 -6.94
N THR A 185 17.10 -5.04 -7.64
CA THR A 185 16.46 -4.32 -8.75
C THR A 185 15.84 -3.00 -8.30
N ALA A 186 15.16 -2.99 -7.16
CA ALA A 186 14.56 -1.77 -6.62
C ALA A 186 15.64 -0.74 -6.24
N LEU A 187 16.72 -1.18 -5.60
CA LEU A 187 17.84 -0.32 -5.23
C LEU A 187 18.62 0.19 -6.47
N GLU A 188 18.75 -0.61 -7.52
CA GLU A 188 19.34 -0.18 -8.80
C GLU A 188 18.53 0.96 -9.44
N ILE A 189 17.20 0.84 -9.49
CA ILE A 189 16.33 1.89 -10.02
C ILE A 189 16.38 3.13 -9.12
N ALA A 190 16.34 2.94 -7.81
CA ALA A 190 16.48 4.03 -6.85
C ALA A 190 17.83 4.77 -7.01
N ALA A 191 18.93 4.06 -7.20
CA ALA A 191 20.24 4.66 -7.43
C ALA A 191 20.28 5.49 -8.72
N LYS A 192 19.62 5.05 -9.80
CA LYS A 192 19.48 5.83 -11.04
C LYS A 192 18.75 7.16 -10.82
N ILE A 193 17.72 7.16 -9.97
CA ILE A 193 16.99 8.36 -9.59
C ILE A 193 17.87 9.25 -8.69
N ALA A 194 18.49 8.66 -7.68
CA ALA A 194 19.34 9.37 -6.71
C ALA A 194 20.56 10.04 -7.35
N ALA A 195 21.04 9.53 -8.49
CA ALA A 195 22.12 10.13 -9.27
C ALA A 195 21.72 11.40 -10.05
N LYS A 196 20.42 11.73 -10.11
CA LYS A 196 19.93 12.93 -10.80
C LYS A 196 20.00 14.14 -9.86
N SER A 197 19.80 15.34 -10.42
CA SER A 197 19.70 16.57 -9.63
C SER A 197 18.53 16.46 -8.62
N PRO A 198 18.77 16.59 -7.30
CA PRO A 198 17.73 16.50 -6.30
C PRO A 198 16.63 17.55 -6.50
N ALA A 199 17.00 18.77 -6.88
CA ALA A 199 16.04 19.84 -7.16
C ALA A 199 15.13 19.49 -8.34
N MET A 200 15.69 18.97 -9.43
CA MET A 200 14.92 18.58 -10.61
C MET A 200 13.97 17.42 -10.32
N ILE A 201 14.42 16.42 -9.56
CA ILE A 201 13.57 15.28 -9.18
C ILE A 201 12.40 15.75 -8.28
N ARG A 202 12.62 16.64 -7.32
CA ARG A 202 11.55 17.18 -6.46
C ARG A 202 10.52 17.98 -7.26
N ILE A 203 10.98 18.83 -8.17
CA ILE A 203 10.09 19.59 -9.09
C ILE A 203 9.32 18.62 -9.99
N ALA A 204 9.98 17.62 -10.57
CA ALA A 204 9.34 16.63 -11.41
C ALA A 204 8.28 15.82 -10.64
N LYS A 205 8.59 15.39 -9.40
CA LYS A 205 7.62 14.69 -8.54
C LYS A 205 6.38 15.54 -8.30
N GLU A 206 6.54 16.80 -7.92
CA GLU A 206 5.42 17.71 -7.68
C GLU A 206 4.59 17.94 -8.94
N ALA A 207 5.26 18.19 -10.08
CA ALA A 207 4.59 18.40 -11.35
C ALA A 207 3.81 17.16 -11.83
N LEU A 208 4.43 15.97 -11.78
CA LEU A 208 3.81 14.71 -12.18
C LEU A 208 2.60 14.35 -11.31
N THR A 209 2.70 14.59 -9.99
CA THR A 209 1.57 14.41 -9.08
C THR A 209 0.43 15.40 -9.39
N GLY A 210 0.77 16.66 -9.71
CA GLY A 210 -0.23 17.70 -9.97
C GLY A 210 -0.97 17.58 -11.31
N ILE A 211 -0.40 16.88 -12.29
CA ILE A 211 -1.05 16.68 -13.61
C ILE A 211 -1.86 15.37 -13.69
N GLU A 212 -1.88 14.56 -12.64
CA GLU A 212 -2.75 13.38 -12.62
C GLU A 212 -4.24 13.77 -12.65
N ASP A 213 -5.03 13.03 -13.41
CA ASP A 213 -6.49 13.24 -13.51
C ASP A 213 -7.19 13.01 -12.17
N GLY A 214 -7.68 14.09 -11.59
CA GLY A 214 -8.39 14.09 -10.31
C GLY A 214 -7.46 13.99 -9.10
N ASN A 215 -8.04 14.28 -7.93
CA ASN A 215 -7.32 14.23 -6.66
C ASN A 215 -7.48 12.85 -6.04
N LEU A 216 -6.40 12.09 -5.91
CA LEU A 216 -6.41 10.74 -5.32
C LEU A 216 -6.84 10.79 -3.84
N GLU A 217 -6.41 11.81 -3.10
CA GLU A 217 -6.75 11.99 -1.68
C GLU A 217 -8.24 12.25 -1.50
N ASP A 218 -8.84 13.05 -2.36
CA ASP A 218 -10.28 13.32 -2.34
C ASP A 218 -11.09 12.08 -2.71
N LYS A 219 -10.64 11.32 -3.73
CA LYS A 219 -11.24 10.04 -4.11
C LYS A 219 -11.18 9.06 -2.96
N TYR A 220 -10.03 8.93 -2.30
CA TYR A 220 -9.88 8.03 -1.16
C TYR A 220 -10.67 8.51 0.06
N ARG A 221 -10.73 9.82 0.32
CA ARG A 221 -11.53 10.37 1.41
C ARG A 221 -13.02 10.09 1.21
N TRP A 222 -13.51 10.19 -0.02
CA TRP A 222 -14.88 9.79 -0.38
C TRP A 222 -15.10 8.29 -0.10
N GLU A 223 -14.18 7.43 -0.52
CA GLU A 223 -14.23 5.99 -0.31
C GLU A 223 -14.24 5.62 1.19
N GLN A 224 -13.47 6.32 2.02
CA GLN A 224 -13.39 6.07 3.46
C GLN A 224 -14.75 6.23 4.18
N GLY A 225 -15.64 7.06 3.67
CA GLY A 225 -17.01 7.15 4.17
C GLY A 225 -17.74 5.81 4.05
N PHE A 226 -17.59 5.12 2.94
CA PHE A 226 -18.18 3.80 2.73
C PHE A 226 -17.48 2.70 3.54
N THR A 227 -16.19 2.83 3.83
CA THR A 227 -15.51 1.93 4.77
C THR A 227 -16.19 1.97 6.14
N LEU A 228 -16.44 3.16 6.68
CA LEU A 228 -17.13 3.33 7.97
C LEU A 228 -18.56 2.80 7.92
N GLN A 229 -19.30 3.12 6.83
CA GLN A 229 -20.67 2.63 6.65
C GLN A 229 -20.71 1.09 6.58
N ALA A 230 -19.80 0.46 5.84
CA ALA A 230 -19.71 -0.99 5.75
C ALA A 230 -19.48 -1.62 7.12
N TYR A 231 -18.51 -1.13 7.89
CA TYR A 231 -18.21 -1.65 9.23
C TYR A 231 -19.36 -1.55 10.23
N MET A 232 -20.29 -0.62 10.02
CA MET A 232 -21.49 -0.46 10.86
C MET A 232 -22.65 -1.38 10.45
N SER A 233 -22.53 -2.09 9.33
CA SER A 233 -23.60 -2.97 8.83
C SER A 233 -23.63 -4.32 9.56
N PRO A 234 -24.82 -4.94 9.76
CA PRO A 234 -24.94 -6.29 10.30
C PRO A 234 -24.19 -7.33 9.44
N ASP A 235 -24.29 -7.22 8.12
CA ASP A 235 -23.65 -8.14 7.16
C ASP A 235 -22.13 -8.11 7.29
N SER A 236 -21.54 -6.93 7.50
CA SER A 236 -20.12 -6.81 7.77
C SER A 236 -19.71 -7.51 9.08
N SER A 237 -20.52 -7.37 10.12
CA SER A 237 -20.27 -8.04 11.40
C SER A 237 -20.32 -9.56 11.26
N GLU A 238 -21.32 -10.09 10.54
CA GLU A 238 -21.45 -11.53 10.25
C GLU A 238 -20.26 -12.01 9.40
N THR A 239 -19.92 -11.30 8.34
CA THR A 239 -18.80 -11.68 7.45
C THR A 239 -17.48 -11.74 8.21
N ARG A 240 -17.20 -10.75 9.07
CA ARG A 240 -15.99 -10.74 9.90
C ARG A 240 -15.97 -11.89 10.92
N ALA A 241 -17.11 -12.17 11.56
CA ALA A 241 -17.25 -13.28 12.50
C ALA A 241 -17.01 -14.62 11.80
N ALA A 242 -17.67 -14.83 10.66
CA ALA A 242 -17.51 -16.03 9.84
C ALA A 242 -16.06 -16.24 9.39
N PHE A 243 -15.37 -15.17 8.98
CA PHE A 243 -13.94 -15.23 8.61
C PHE A 243 -13.04 -15.66 9.79
N VAL A 244 -13.26 -15.10 10.99
CA VAL A 244 -12.49 -15.47 12.19
C VAL A 244 -12.77 -16.93 12.61
N GLU A 245 -14.05 -17.36 12.52
CA GLU A 245 -14.52 -18.70 12.88
C GLU A 245 -14.26 -19.74 11.78
N LYS A 246 -13.74 -19.34 10.61
CA LYS A 246 -13.48 -20.20 9.44
C LYS A 246 -14.71 -20.98 8.97
N ARG A 247 -15.85 -20.32 8.90
CA ARG A 247 -17.13 -20.80 8.40
C ARG A 247 -17.68 -19.89 7.30
N ASP A 248 -18.69 -20.38 6.59
CA ASP A 248 -19.44 -19.55 5.63
C ASP A 248 -20.28 -18.50 6.36
N ALA A 249 -20.35 -17.29 5.78
CA ALA A 249 -21.23 -16.23 6.27
C ALA A 249 -22.69 -16.53 5.93
N LYS A 250 -23.62 -16.09 6.78
CA LYS A 250 -25.08 -16.28 6.60
C LYS A 250 -25.72 -14.89 6.54
N PHE A 251 -26.34 -14.56 5.40
CA PHE A 251 -27.05 -13.31 5.16
C PHE A 251 -28.56 -13.50 5.20
#